data_04ca939de9e621c806648ca194fa929d
#
_entry.id   04ca939de9e621c806648ca194fa929d
#
_cell.length_a   1.000
_cell.length_b   1.000
_cell.length_c   1.000
_cell.angle_alpha   90.00
_cell.angle_beta   90.00
_cell.angle_gamma   90.00
#
_symmetry.space_group_name_H-M   'P 1'
#
loop_
_entity.id
_entity.type
_entity.pdbx_description
1 polymer ?
#
loop_
_entity_poly.entity_id
_entity_poly.type
_entity_poly.pdbx_seq_one_letter_code
_entity_poly.pdbx_strand_id
1 'polypeptide(L)'
;MSKSAEYRLTPEAARDMETIWLYTLKEWGLEQANRYTDKLTEAFGQLAENPEMAKPCDRIRKGYRRSQVGRHAIYFRQTNYGIVVVRVLHDRMLSTLHL
;
A
#
# COMPACT_ATOMS: atom_id res chain seq x y z
N MET A 1 22.52 -15.57 8.82
CA MET A 1 21.70 -15.14 7.68
C MET A 1 20.56 -14.29 8.15
N SER A 2 20.47 -13.08 7.65
CA SER A 2 19.38 -12.20 8.06
C SER A 2 18.09 -12.60 7.39
N LYS A 3 17.03 -12.51 8.15
CA LYS A 3 15.68 -12.80 7.68
C LYS A 3 15.15 -11.60 6.93
N SER A 4 14.62 -11.81 5.73
CA SER A 4 14.01 -10.74 4.97
C SER A 4 12.75 -10.24 5.69
N ALA A 5 12.53 -8.94 5.62
CA ALA A 5 11.33 -8.34 6.17
C ALA A 5 10.12 -8.73 5.32
N GLU A 6 8.97 -8.91 5.97
CA GLU A 6 7.73 -9.29 5.30
C GLU A 6 6.76 -8.13 5.25
N TYR A 7 5.87 -8.16 4.28
CA TYR A 7 4.67 -7.33 4.35
C TYR A 7 3.44 -8.23 4.43
N ARG A 8 2.42 -7.73 5.10
CA ARG A 8 1.11 -8.37 5.15
C ARG A 8 0.08 -7.30 4.88
N LEU A 9 -1.11 -7.72 4.45
CA LEU A 9 -2.21 -6.80 4.16
C LEU A 9 -3.35 -7.07 5.10
N THR A 10 -4.01 -6.00 5.54
CA THR A 10 -5.31 -6.17 6.22
C THR A 10 -6.33 -6.64 5.18
N PRO A 11 -7.47 -7.21 5.62
CA PRO A 11 -8.54 -7.56 4.69
C PRO A 11 -9.00 -6.38 3.84
N GLU A 12 -9.03 -5.18 4.42
CA GLU A 12 -9.41 -3.97 3.68
C GLU A 12 -8.38 -3.62 2.61
N ALA A 13 -7.09 -3.73 2.92
CA ALA A 13 -6.04 -3.47 1.95
C ALA A 13 -6.08 -4.50 0.81
N ALA A 14 -6.36 -5.76 1.13
CA ALA A 14 -6.49 -6.79 0.11
C ALA A 14 -7.66 -6.48 -0.82
N ARG A 15 -8.78 -6.01 -0.28
CA ARG A 15 -9.92 -5.57 -1.09
C ARG A 15 -9.58 -4.34 -1.92
N ASP A 16 -8.81 -3.41 -1.35
CA ASP A 16 -8.35 -2.23 -2.11
C ASP A 16 -7.56 -2.68 -3.35
N MET A 17 -6.65 -3.63 -3.19
CA MET A 17 -5.84 -4.14 -4.29
C MET A 17 -6.69 -4.80 -5.38
N GLU A 18 -7.68 -5.58 -4.97
CA GLU A 18 -8.60 -6.22 -5.91
C GLU A 18 -9.40 -5.17 -6.68
N THR A 19 -9.91 -4.16 -5.99
CA THR A 19 -10.67 -3.07 -6.60
C THR A 19 -9.80 -2.28 -7.59
N ILE A 20 -8.56 -2.01 -7.23
CA ILE A 20 -7.61 -1.31 -8.10
C ILE A 20 -7.37 -2.13 -9.37
N TRP A 21 -7.15 -3.44 -9.22
CA TRP A 21 -6.91 -4.31 -10.36
C TRP A 21 -8.11 -4.35 -11.32
N LEU A 22 -9.32 -4.54 -10.75
CA LEU A 22 -10.55 -4.58 -11.55
C LEU A 22 -10.81 -3.27 -12.28
N TYR A 23 -10.61 -2.14 -11.61
CA TYR A 23 -10.79 -0.83 -12.22
C TYR A 23 -9.79 -0.63 -13.36
N THR A 24 -8.52 -0.96 -13.13
CA THR A 24 -7.48 -0.80 -14.12
C THR A 24 -7.72 -1.72 -15.32
N LEU A 25 -8.17 -2.95 -15.05
CA LEU A 25 -8.54 -3.90 -16.10
C LEU A 25 -9.62 -3.33 -16.99
N LYS A 26 -10.66 -2.78 -16.40
CA LYS A 26 -11.80 -2.23 -17.12
C LYS A 26 -11.40 -1.03 -17.98
N GLU A 27 -10.57 -0.14 -17.44
CA GLU A 27 -10.20 1.12 -18.11
C GLU A 27 -9.02 0.98 -19.06
N TRP A 28 -8.07 0.10 -18.78
CA TRP A 28 -6.78 0.07 -19.47
C TRP A 28 -6.38 -1.31 -19.98
N GLY A 29 -7.10 -2.35 -19.60
CA GLY A 29 -6.82 -3.71 -20.05
C GLY A 29 -5.94 -4.51 -19.10
N LEU A 30 -5.82 -5.81 -19.42
CA LEU A 30 -5.18 -6.80 -18.55
C LEU A 30 -3.69 -6.49 -18.29
N GLU A 31 -2.96 -6.15 -19.34
CA GLU A 31 -1.53 -5.89 -19.21
C GLU A 31 -1.26 -4.74 -18.26
N GLN A 32 -2.01 -3.64 -18.39
CA GLN A 32 -1.85 -2.49 -17.54
C GLN A 32 -2.30 -2.79 -16.10
N ALA A 33 -3.36 -3.56 -15.93
CA ALA A 33 -3.84 -3.95 -14.61
C ALA A 33 -2.75 -4.73 -13.86
N ASN A 34 -2.13 -5.69 -14.53
CA ASN A 34 -1.06 -6.48 -13.91
C ASN A 34 0.17 -5.62 -13.62
N ARG A 35 0.55 -4.77 -14.55
CA ARG A 35 1.72 -3.90 -14.38
C ARG A 35 1.56 -2.94 -13.21
N TYR A 36 0.39 -2.34 -13.08
CA TYR A 36 0.14 -1.37 -12.00
C TYR A 36 0.10 -2.05 -10.64
N THR A 37 -0.58 -3.19 -10.52
CA THR A 37 -0.65 -3.91 -9.24
C THR A 37 0.72 -4.49 -8.87
N ASP A 38 1.52 -4.93 -9.84
CA ASP A 38 2.89 -5.38 -9.56
C ASP A 38 3.74 -4.23 -9.01
N LYS A 39 3.55 -3.03 -9.55
CA LYS A 39 4.25 -1.84 -9.05
C LYS A 39 3.90 -1.55 -7.59
N LEU A 40 2.64 -1.73 -7.22
CA LEU A 40 2.20 -1.56 -5.83
C LEU A 40 2.81 -2.64 -4.93
N THR A 41 2.78 -3.90 -5.35
CA THR A 41 3.34 -4.99 -4.54
C THR A 41 4.86 -4.89 -4.39
N GLU A 42 5.55 -4.43 -5.42
CA GLU A 42 6.98 -4.15 -5.32
C GLU A 42 7.24 -3.06 -4.27
N ALA A 43 6.40 -2.03 -4.24
CA ALA A 43 6.52 -0.98 -3.24
C ALA A 43 6.32 -1.53 -1.83
N PHE A 44 5.36 -2.45 -1.65
CA PHE A 44 5.16 -3.09 -0.34
C PHE A 44 6.45 -3.77 0.14
N GLY A 45 7.10 -4.51 -0.74
CA GLY A 45 8.35 -5.20 -0.41
C GLY A 45 9.46 -4.25 -0.02
N GLN A 46 9.61 -3.16 -0.78
CA GLN A 46 10.62 -2.14 -0.50
C GLN A 46 10.35 -1.44 0.84
N LEU A 47 9.09 -1.14 1.13
CA LEU A 47 8.70 -0.50 2.38
C LEU A 47 8.89 -1.44 3.57
N ALA A 48 8.69 -2.73 3.38
CA ALA A 48 8.95 -3.71 4.43
C ALA A 48 10.42 -3.74 4.80
N GLU A 49 11.31 -3.67 3.80
CA GLU A 49 12.76 -3.65 4.03
C GLU A 49 13.23 -2.33 4.64
N ASN A 50 12.58 -1.23 4.28
CA ASN A 50 13.00 0.11 4.71
C ASN A 50 11.81 1.03 4.95
N PRO A 51 11.06 0.83 6.06
CA PRO A 51 9.85 1.62 6.34
C PRO A 51 10.09 3.12 6.44
N GLU A 52 11.30 3.51 6.82
CA GLU A 52 11.65 4.92 7.01
C GLU A 52 11.71 5.70 5.71
N MET A 53 11.66 5.04 4.55
CA MET A 53 11.53 5.71 3.25
C MET A 53 10.23 6.48 3.16
N ALA A 54 9.21 6.06 3.90
CA ALA A 54 7.90 6.69 3.86
C ALA A 54 7.75 7.74 4.94
N LYS A 55 6.92 8.72 4.66
CA LYS A 55 6.68 9.81 5.61
C LYS A 55 5.72 9.38 6.72
N PRO A 56 6.01 9.75 7.96
CA PRO A 56 5.02 9.55 9.03
C PRO A 56 3.76 10.36 8.73
N CYS A 57 2.61 9.80 9.09
CA CYS A 57 1.33 10.49 8.96
C CYS A 57 0.55 10.42 10.28
N ASP A 58 1.22 10.73 11.38
CA ASP A 58 0.65 10.68 12.73
C ASP A 58 -0.58 11.58 12.88
N ARG A 59 -0.67 12.64 12.09
CA ARG A 59 -1.86 13.51 12.06
C ARG A 59 -3.12 12.75 11.70
N ILE A 60 -2.99 11.76 10.81
CA ILE A 60 -4.12 10.95 10.35
C ILE A 60 -4.32 9.82 11.33
N ARG A 61 -3.23 9.11 11.67
CA ARG A 61 -3.27 8.02 12.61
C ARG A 61 -1.88 7.81 13.20
N LYS A 62 -1.78 7.82 14.51
CA LYS A 62 -0.50 7.66 15.20
C LYS A 62 0.17 6.34 14.81
N GLY A 63 1.46 6.42 14.47
CA GLY A 63 2.26 5.26 14.10
C GLY A 63 2.14 4.84 12.65
N TYR A 64 1.29 5.50 11.87
CA TYR A 64 1.12 5.17 10.46
C TYR A 64 2.11 5.96 9.61
N ARG A 65 2.48 5.36 8.49
CA ARG A 65 3.30 5.99 7.45
C ARG A 65 2.57 5.91 6.12
N ARG A 66 2.97 6.78 5.20
CA ARG A 66 2.32 6.92 3.91
C ARG A 66 3.37 6.97 2.81
N SER A 67 3.14 6.21 1.73
CA SER A 67 3.99 6.25 0.54
C SER A 67 3.11 6.37 -0.71
N GLN A 68 3.43 7.31 -1.58
CA GLN A 68 2.68 7.53 -2.81
C GLN A 68 3.23 6.66 -3.94
N VAL A 69 2.35 5.96 -4.64
CA VAL A 69 2.69 5.17 -5.84
C VAL A 69 1.63 5.48 -6.88
N GLY A 70 2.03 6.12 -7.97
CA GLY A 70 1.07 6.53 -8.99
C GLY A 70 -0.03 7.40 -8.38
N ARG A 71 -1.27 6.99 -8.54
CA ARG A 71 -2.43 7.70 -8.02
C ARG A 71 -2.93 7.16 -6.70
N HIS A 72 -2.17 6.30 -6.05
CA HIS A 72 -2.56 5.66 -4.80
C HIS A 72 -1.56 5.93 -3.70
N ALA A 73 -2.07 6.05 -2.49
CA ALA A 73 -1.25 6.17 -1.30
C ALA A 73 -1.34 4.88 -0.50
N ILE A 74 -0.19 4.33 -0.16
CA ILE A 74 -0.08 3.13 0.66
C ILE A 74 0.05 3.59 2.11
N TYR A 75 -0.92 3.21 2.95
CA TYR A 75 -0.90 3.48 4.38
C TYR A 75 -0.53 2.21 5.11
N PHE A 76 0.50 2.29 5.95
CA PHE A 76 1.01 1.12 6.63
C PHE A 76 1.57 1.48 7.99
N ARG A 77 1.81 0.48 8.82
CA ARG A 77 2.53 0.66 10.07
C ARG A 77 3.62 -0.41 10.19
N GLN A 78 4.64 -0.09 10.96
CA GLN A 78 5.76 -0.97 11.19
C GLN A 78 5.37 -2.07 12.18
N THR A 79 5.91 -3.27 11.97
CA THR A 79 5.67 -4.44 12.83
C THR A 79 7.01 -5.12 13.12
N ASN A 80 6.97 -6.15 13.95
CA ASN A 80 8.18 -6.92 14.27
C ASN A 80 8.64 -7.81 13.10
N TYR A 81 7.79 -8.03 12.08
CA TYR A 81 8.16 -8.82 10.90
C TYR A 81 8.45 -7.95 9.66
N GLY A 82 8.16 -6.68 9.74
CA GLY A 82 8.27 -5.73 8.63
C GLY A 82 7.20 -4.69 8.71
N ILE A 83 6.16 -4.81 7.86
CA ILE A 83 5.04 -3.86 7.86
C ILE A 83 3.72 -4.59 7.68
N VAL A 84 2.64 -3.94 8.11
CA VAL A 84 1.29 -4.30 7.69
C VAL A 84 0.70 -3.14 6.90
N VAL A 85 0.29 -3.43 5.67
CA VAL A 85 -0.38 -2.47 4.81
C VAL A 85 -1.83 -2.39 5.26
N VAL A 86 -2.25 -1.22 5.70
CA VAL A 86 -3.57 -1.02 6.30
C VAL A 86 -4.60 -0.64 5.25
N ARG A 87 -4.25 0.26 4.33
CA ARG A 87 -5.11 0.65 3.21
C ARG A 87 -4.25 1.08 2.02
N VAL A 88 -4.84 0.96 0.83
CA VAL A 88 -4.29 1.53 -0.40
C VAL A 88 -5.39 2.40 -0.99
N LEU A 89 -5.25 3.71 -0.85
CA LEU A 89 -6.32 4.66 -1.17
C LEU A 89 -5.96 5.53 -2.37
N HIS A 90 -6.95 5.73 -3.25
CA HIS A 90 -6.80 6.65 -4.37
C HIS A 90 -6.68 8.09 -3.86
N ASP A 91 -6.00 8.95 -4.62
CA ASP A 91 -5.80 10.37 -4.28
C ASP A 91 -7.08 11.11 -3.95
N ARG A 92 -8.19 10.71 -4.57
CA ARG A 92 -9.49 11.35 -4.36
C ARG A 92 -10.20 10.93 -3.08
N MET A 93 -9.70 9.89 -2.41
CA MET A 93 -10.31 9.40 -1.19
C MET A 93 -9.75 10.16 0.01
N LEU A 94 -10.63 10.53 0.93
CA LEU A 94 -10.21 11.20 2.16
C LEU A 94 -9.69 10.17 3.15
N SER A 95 -8.39 10.21 3.41
CA SER A 95 -7.75 9.25 4.32
C SER A 95 -8.36 9.27 5.72
N THR A 96 -8.81 10.44 6.16
CA THR A 96 -9.44 10.58 7.48
C THR A 96 -10.74 9.81 7.61
N LEU A 97 -11.40 9.49 6.48
CA LEU A 97 -12.64 8.71 6.46
C LEU A 97 -12.40 7.21 6.34
N HIS A 98 -11.20 6.80 5.92
CA HIS A 98 -10.91 5.40 5.61
C HIS A 98 -9.88 4.76 6.54
N LEU A 99 -9.26 5.55 7.40
CA LEU A 99 -8.24 5.02 8.32
C LEU A 99 -8.70 5.04 9.80
#